data_8f02539ac999a4703a78628d65a4a391
#
_entry.id   8f02539ac999a4703a78628d65a4a391
#
_cell.length_a   1.000
_cell.length_b   1.000
_cell.length_c   1.000
_cell.angle_alpha   90.00
_cell.angle_beta   90.00
_cell.angle_gamma   90.00
#
_symmetry.space_group_name_H-M   'P 1'
#
loop_
_entity.id
_entity.type
_entity.pdbx_description
1 polymer ?
#
loop_
_entity_poly.entity_id
_entity_poly.type
_entity_poly.pdbx_seq_one_letter_code
_entity_poly.pdbx_strand_id
1 'polypeptide(L)'
;MNLKTYLIIILIILFGYHINAQTQTVSLLSNYSNQSFYSMENGEIQNNDATMWDIAFSTTQMSSSIRINGGMGAELYLYPHGDTTDWNSFNSSNLSSWTPVYNSDTNWFVGAFDKHSTSAFDMGWGMYNITTHNVLGDSLYAIKTTDGAWKKLWIRSLTSGTYYFTFSDFDGSNEQNQYAQ
;
A
#
# COMPACT_ATOMS: atom_id res chain seq x y z
N MET A 1 -5.74 -62.76 -26.75
CA MET A 1 -6.08 -61.34 -26.71
C MET A 1 -6.47 -60.91 -28.11
N ASN A 2 -7.63 -60.30 -28.33
CA ASN A 2 -8.10 -60.03 -29.70
C ASN A 2 -7.54 -58.70 -30.22
N LEU A 3 -7.58 -58.46 -31.51
CA LEU A 3 -7.02 -57.31 -32.20
C LEU A 3 -7.54 -55.94 -31.58
N LYS A 4 -8.81 -55.95 -31.17
CA LYS A 4 -9.42 -54.75 -30.52
C LYS A 4 -8.76 -54.40 -29.18
N THR A 5 -8.37 -55.40 -28.39
CA THR A 5 -7.68 -55.21 -27.10
C THR A 5 -6.27 -54.65 -27.31
N TYR A 6 -5.55 -55.09 -28.34
CA TYR A 6 -4.26 -54.55 -28.72
C TYR A 6 -4.37 -53.09 -29.18
N LEU A 7 -5.37 -52.75 -29.97
CA LEU A 7 -5.59 -51.39 -30.46
C LEU A 7 -5.89 -50.43 -29.32
N ILE A 8 -6.66 -50.82 -28.31
CA ILE A 8 -6.99 -50.03 -27.13
C ILE A 8 -5.73 -49.78 -26.26
N ILE A 9 -4.90 -50.79 -26.07
CA ILE A 9 -3.66 -50.66 -25.30
C ILE A 9 -2.68 -49.73 -26.01
N ILE A 10 -2.55 -49.81 -27.33
CA ILE A 10 -1.69 -48.93 -28.13
C ILE A 10 -2.23 -47.49 -28.07
N LEU A 11 -3.54 -47.30 -28.13
CA LEU A 11 -4.16 -45.97 -28.01
C LEU A 11 -3.89 -45.33 -26.63
N ILE A 12 -3.97 -46.10 -25.54
CA ILE A 12 -3.68 -45.63 -24.19
C ILE A 12 -2.19 -45.23 -24.03
N ILE A 13 -1.29 -45.98 -24.66
CA ILE A 13 0.15 -45.68 -24.64
C ILE A 13 0.48 -44.42 -25.47
N LEU A 14 -0.21 -44.21 -26.61
CA LEU A 14 -0.04 -43.04 -27.46
C LEU A 14 -0.59 -41.75 -26.84
N PHE A 15 -1.59 -41.86 -25.95
CA PHE A 15 -2.12 -40.75 -25.17
C PHE A 15 -1.53 -40.68 -23.77
N GLY A 16 -0.36 -41.24 -23.53
CA GLY A 16 0.43 -40.99 -22.34
C GLY A 16 0.74 -39.48 -22.25
N TYR A 17 -0.15 -38.73 -21.60
CA TYR A 17 0.12 -37.34 -21.31
C TYR A 17 1.34 -37.29 -20.40
N HIS A 18 2.44 -36.82 -20.93
CA HIS A 18 3.56 -36.41 -20.12
C HIS A 18 3.13 -35.17 -19.31
N ILE A 19 2.62 -35.38 -18.11
CA ILE A 19 2.40 -34.31 -17.14
C ILE A 19 3.80 -33.89 -16.66
N ASN A 20 4.38 -32.91 -17.33
CA ASN A 20 5.60 -32.32 -16.87
C ASN A 20 5.22 -31.30 -15.78
N ALA A 21 5.50 -31.62 -14.52
CA ALA A 21 5.47 -30.62 -13.46
C ALA A 21 6.61 -29.63 -13.75
N GLN A 22 6.25 -28.40 -14.12
CA GLN A 22 7.22 -27.34 -14.35
C GLN A 22 7.45 -26.60 -13.04
N THR A 23 8.68 -26.63 -12.55
CA THR A 23 9.10 -25.82 -11.41
C THR A 23 9.46 -24.43 -11.91
N GLN A 24 8.79 -23.41 -11.36
CA GLN A 24 9.15 -22.01 -11.56
C GLN A 24 9.88 -21.52 -10.32
N THR A 25 10.93 -20.75 -10.53
CA THR A 25 11.69 -20.12 -9.45
C THR A 25 11.44 -18.63 -9.46
N VAL A 26 10.95 -18.10 -8.34
CA VAL A 26 10.84 -16.65 -8.10
C VAL A 26 12.02 -16.26 -7.21
N SER A 27 12.85 -15.34 -7.70
CA SER A 27 14.01 -14.87 -6.95
C SER A 27 13.66 -13.61 -6.18
N LEU A 28 13.69 -13.71 -4.86
CA LEU A 28 13.68 -12.55 -3.97
C LEU A 28 15.14 -12.27 -3.60
N LEU A 29 15.61 -11.06 -3.83
CA LEU A 29 16.98 -10.66 -3.49
C LEU A 29 17.21 -10.69 -1.99
N SER A 30 18.47 -10.54 -1.56
CA SER A 30 18.84 -10.56 -0.15
C SER A 30 18.02 -9.53 0.65
N ASN A 31 17.64 -9.87 1.87
CA ASN A 31 16.80 -9.06 2.76
C ASN A 31 15.40 -8.74 2.21
N TYR A 32 14.88 -9.57 1.30
CA TYR A 32 13.57 -9.36 0.67
C TYR A 32 13.46 -7.98 0.00
N SER A 33 14.54 -7.51 -0.60
CA SER A 33 14.60 -6.18 -1.20
C SER A 33 13.75 -6.01 -2.46
N ASN A 34 13.14 -7.11 -2.95
CA ASN A 34 12.26 -7.09 -4.11
C ASN A 34 10.86 -7.62 -3.77
N GLN A 35 9.86 -7.11 -4.49
CA GLN A 35 8.51 -7.65 -4.56
C GLN A 35 8.28 -8.24 -5.94
N SER A 36 7.92 -9.52 -6.01
CA SER A 36 7.57 -10.20 -7.26
C SER A 36 6.07 -10.42 -7.34
N PHE A 37 5.48 -10.02 -8.46
CA PHE A 37 4.08 -10.27 -8.79
C PHE A 37 4.01 -11.43 -9.77
N TYR A 38 3.33 -12.50 -9.39
CA TYR A 38 3.29 -13.76 -10.14
C TYR A 38 1.87 -14.10 -10.59
N SER A 39 1.70 -14.34 -11.88
CA SER A 39 0.48 -14.89 -12.46
C SER A 39 0.60 -16.40 -12.58
N MET A 40 -0.41 -17.15 -12.14
CA MET A 40 -0.42 -18.62 -12.31
C MET A 40 -0.47 -19.04 -13.78
N GLU A 41 -0.93 -18.16 -14.66
CA GLU A 41 -1.00 -18.41 -16.11
C GLU A 41 0.27 -17.98 -16.84
N ASN A 42 0.81 -16.78 -16.48
CA ASN A 42 1.85 -16.12 -17.27
C ASN A 42 3.24 -16.11 -16.59
N GLY A 43 3.35 -16.67 -15.38
CA GLY A 43 4.60 -16.63 -14.61
C GLY A 43 4.82 -15.28 -13.91
N GLU A 44 6.08 -14.95 -13.65
CA GLU A 44 6.46 -13.68 -13.06
C GLU A 44 6.16 -12.54 -14.05
N ILE A 45 5.26 -11.63 -13.64
CA ILE A 45 4.81 -10.50 -14.48
C ILE A 45 5.53 -9.21 -14.14
N GLN A 46 6.04 -9.09 -12.92
CA GLN A 46 6.77 -7.90 -12.47
C GLN A 46 7.62 -8.22 -11.24
N ASN A 47 8.79 -7.64 -11.19
CA ASN A 47 9.69 -7.70 -10.05
C ASN A 47 10.23 -6.29 -9.78
N ASN A 48 9.88 -5.72 -8.64
CA ASN A 48 10.21 -4.34 -8.28
C ASN A 48 11.05 -4.31 -7.02
N ASP A 49 11.89 -3.29 -6.91
CA ASP A 49 12.52 -2.93 -5.65
C ASP A 49 11.43 -2.62 -4.60
N ALA A 50 11.51 -3.29 -3.46
CA ALA A 50 10.51 -3.15 -2.40
C ALA A 50 10.57 -1.77 -1.72
N THR A 51 11.67 -1.03 -1.87
CA THR A 51 11.86 0.31 -1.29
C THR A 51 11.34 1.44 -2.18
N MET A 52 10.84 1.14 -3.39
CA MET A 52 10.47 2.15 -4.38
C MET A 52 9.19 2.94 -4.04
N TRP A 53 8.53 2.66 -2.93
CA TRP A 53 7.31 3.34 -2.52
C TRP A 53 7.28 3.58 -1.00
N ASP A 54 6.66 4.68 -0.56
CA ASP A 54 6.50 5.06 0.84
C ASP A 54 5.07 4.85 1.33
N ILE A 55 4.08 5.28 0.53
CA ILE A 55 2.65 5.14 0.81
C ILE A 55 1.92 4.49 -0.35
N ALA A 56 0.86 3.76 -0.03
CA ALA A 56 -0.02 3.12 -1.00
C ALA A 56 -1.47 3.48 -0.72
N PHE A 57 -2.17 3.97 -1.74
CA PHE A 57 -3.57 4.34 -1.69
C PHE A 57 -4.44 3.19 -2.18
N SER A 58 -5.53 2.91 -1.48
CA SER A 58 -6.52 1.96 -1.96
C SER A 58 -7.30 2.56 -3.12
N THR A 59 -7.36 1.85 -4.24
CA THR A 59 -8.18 2.21 -5.41
C THR A 59 -9.45 1.35 -5.50
N THR A 60 -9.72 0.53 -4.48
CA THR A 60 -10.94 -0.28 -4.40
C THR A 60 -12.13 0.62 -4.12
N GLN A 61 -13.22 0.41 -4.85
CA GLN A 61 -14.47 1.14 -4.63
C GLN A 61 -14.90 1.05 -3.15
N MET A 62 -15.34 2.18 -2.59
CA MET A 62 -15.75 2.31 -1.17
C MET A 62 -14.62 2.13 -0.15
N SER A 63 -13.37 2.19 -0.56
CA SER A 63 -12.22 2.18 0.33
C SER A 63 -11.51 3.53 0.33
N SER A 64 -11.10 3.98 1.51
CA SER A 64 -10.28 5.18 1.73
C SER A 64 -8.96 4.84 2.43
N SER A 65 -8.61 3.56 2.46
CA SER A 65 -7.44 3.09 3.22
C SER A 65 -6.12 3.54 2.59
N ILE A 66 -5.21 3.98 3.46
CA ILE A 66 -3.86 4.39 3.07
C ILE A 66 -2.84 3.65 3.94
N ARG A 67 -1.89 2.99 3.30
CA ARG A 67 -0.85 2.18 3.94
C ARG A 67 0.53 2.82 3.80
N ILE A 68 1.41 2.51 4.75
CA ILE A 68 2.85 2.82 4.65
C ILE A 68 3.64 1.58 4.27
N ASN A 69 4.81 1.77 3.69
CA ASN A 69 5.79 0.71 3.44
C ASN A 69 6.63 0.39 4.69
N GLY A 70 5.94 0.07 5.79
CA GLY A 70 6.60 -0.18 7.07
C GLY A 70 7.58 -1.36 7.05
N GLY A 71 7.38 -2.34 6.15
CA GLY A 71 8.31 -3.46 5.95
C GLY A 71 9.67 -3.04 5.41
N MET A 72 9.75 -1.90 4.74
CA MET A 72 10.98 -1.33 4.16
C MET A 72 11.46 -0.10 4.93
N GLY A 73 10.94 0.14 6.13
CA GLY A 73 11.43 1.18 7.04
C GLY A 73 10.69 2.52 6.96
N ALA A 74 9.59 2.63 6.21
CA ALA A 74 8.73 3.80 6.32
C ALA A 74 8.06 3.84 7.71
N GLU A 75 8.06 5.00 8.35
CA GLU A 75 7.47 5.24 9.65
C GLU A 75 6.47 6.38 9.57
N LEU A 76 5.34 6.30 10.29
CA LEU A 76 4.32 7.33 10.31
C LEU A 76 4.00 7.73 11.76
N TYR A 77 3.85 9.03 11.97
CA TYR A 77 3.49 9.62 13.26
C TYR A 77 2.39 10.64 13.07
N LEU A 78 1.34 10.53 13.90
CA LEU A 78 0.29 11.54 13.94
C LEU A 78 0.82 12.82 14.59
N TYR A 79 0.56 13.97 13.98
CA TYR A 79 0.92 15.28 14.52
C TYR A 79 0.11 15.61 15.79
N PRO A 80 0.75 15.78 16.95
CA PRO A 80 0.02 15.91 18.22
C PRO A 80 -0.27 17.35 18.64
N HIS A 81 0.20 18.37 17.89
CA HIS A 81 0.21 19.75 18.34
C HIS A 81 -0.92 20.60 17.73
N GLY A 82 -1.75 20.04 16.86
CA GLY A 82 -2.84 20.76 16.22
C GLY A 82 -3.44 20.01 15.04
N ASP A 83 -3.98 20.75 14.09
CA ASP A 83 -4.68 20.23 12.91
C ASP A 83 -4.07 20.76 11.60
N THR A 84 -4.82 20.66 10.51
CA THR A 84 -4.37 21.08 9.18
C THR A 84 -4.10 22.57 9.02
N THR A 85 -4.59 23.42 9.95
CA THR A 85 -4.28 24.86 9.96
C THR A 85 -2.84 25.14 10.35
N ASP A 86 -2.18 24.19 11.01
CA ASP A 86 -0.77 24.27 11.41
C ASP A 86 0.21 23.82 10.32
N TRP A 87 -0.26 23.59 9.10
CA TRP A 87 0.63 23.16 8.00
C TRP A 87 1.88 24.03 7.87
N ASN A 88 1.71 25.36 7.93
CA ASN A 88 2.83 26.32 7.79
C ASN A 88 3.65 26.51 9.08
N SER A 89 3.09 26.14 10.22
CA SER A 89 3.72 26.21 11.54
C SER A 89 4.07 24.85 12.12
N PHE A 90 4.17 23.84 11.27
CA PHE A 90 4.44 22.46 11.67
C PHE A 90 5.68 22.36 12.56
N ASN A 91 5.49 21.86 13.77
CA ASN A 91 6.54 21.76 14.77
C ASN A 91 6.92 20.31 15.03
N SER A 92 8.08 19.90 14.54
CA SER A 92 8.62 18.54 14.71
C SER A 92 9.36 18.29 16.03
N SER A 93 9.30 19.23 16.98
CA SER A 93 9.94 19.07 18.29
C SER A 93 9.40 17.84 19.00
N ASN A 94 10.30 17.12 19.67
CA ASN A 94 9.97 15.88 20.40
C ASN A 94 9.31 14.77 19.55
N LEU A 95 9.62 14.71 18.26
CA LEU A 95 9.07 13.70 17.34
C LEU A 95 9.19 12.27 17.88
N SER A 96 10.27 11.95 18.58
CA SER A 96 10.47 10.65 19.22
C SER A 96 9.46 10.29 20.30
N SER A 97 8.70 11.29 20.80
CA SER A 97 7.62 11.07 21.78
C SER A 97 6.22 10.99 21.15
N TRP A 98 6.11 11.19 19.83
CA TRP A 98 4.82 11.12 19.15
C TRP A 98 4.34 9.69 19.05
N THR A 99 3.04 9.51 18.89
CA THR A 99 2.45 8.18 18.72
C THR A 99 2.73 7.64 17.32
N PRO A 100 3.51 6.56 17.19
CA PRO A 100 3.71 5.90 15.90
C PRO A 100 2.44 5.20 15.45
N VAL A 101 2.22 5.20 14.14
CA VAL A 101 1.04 4.59 13.51
C VAL A 101 1.48 3.52 12.52
N TYR A 102 0.88 2.34 12.61
CA TYR A 102 1.26 1.18 11.81
C TYR A 102 0.08 0.65 11.01
N ASN A 103 0.35 0.01 9.89
CA ASN A 103 -0.65 -0.79 9.20
C ASN A 103 -1.19 -1.88 10.13
N SER A 104 -2.43 -2.33 9.89
CA SER A 104 -2.93 -3.52 10.55
C SER A 104 -2.13 -4.76 10.12
N ASP A 105 -1.78 -5.59 11.08
CA ASP A 105 -1.16 -6.90 10.91
C ASP A 105 -2.19 -8.03 10.69
N THR A 106 -3.45 -7.76 10.98
CA THR A 106 -4.56 -8.72 10.89
C THR A 106 -5.57 -8.41 9.79
N ASN A 107 -5.55 -7.18 9.24
CA ASN A 107 -6.50 -6.74 8.22
C ASN A 107 -5.80 -5.91 7.15
N TRP A 108 -5.72 -6.45 5.94
CA TRP A 108 -5.10 -5.77 4.80
C TRP A 108 -5.79 -4.44 4.43
N PHE A 109 -7.09 -4.31 4.66
CA PHE A 109 -7.88 -3.13 4.34
C PHE A 109 -7.81 -2.01 5.37
N VAL A 110 -7.01 -2.16 6.43
CA VAL A 110 -6.78 -1.13 7.45
C VAL A 110 -5.31 -0.70 7.39
N GLY A 111 -5.07 0.43 6.77
CA GLY A 111 -3.76 1.06 6.67
C GLY A 111 -3.38 1.83 7.93
N ALA A 112 -2.17 2.35 7.95
CA ALA A 112 -1.67 3.15 9.07
C ALA A 112 -2.52 4.41 9.29
N PHE A 113 -2.92 5.08 8.22
CA PHE A 113 -3.70 6.31 8.29
C PHE A 113 -5.12 6.10 8.82
N ASP A 114 -5.65 4.87 8.77
CA ASP A 114 -7.01 4.54 9.20
C ASP A 114 -7.12 4.28 10.72
N LYS A 115 -5.99 4.19 11.43
CA LYS A 115 -5.92 3.71 12.82
C LYS A 115 -6.57 4.61 13.86
N HIS A 116 -6.73 5.90 13.56
CA HIS A 116 -7.33 6.87 14.51
C HIS A 116 -8.81 7.11 14.27
N SER A 117 -9.45 6.31 13.42
CA SER A 117 -10.90 6.37 13.20
C SER A 117 -11.68 6.20 14.50
N THR A 118 -12.55 7.16 14.80
CA THR A 118 -13.35 7.24 16.03
C THR A 118 -14.85 7.02 15.78
N SER A 119 -15.27 7.03 14.52
CA SER A 119 -16.66 6.86 14.12
C SER A 119 -16.79 6.27 12.72
N ALA A 120 -18.01 5.91 12.32
CA ALA A 120 -18.27 5.34 10.99
C ALA A 120 -17.96 6.30 9.81
N PHE A 121 -17.90 7.60 10.06
CA PHE A 121 -17.59 8.62 9.06
C PHE A 121 -16.18 9.20 9.20
N ASP A 122 -15.46 8.78 10.20
CA ASP A 122 -14.06 9.13 10.42
C ASP A 122 -13.16 8.07 9.78
N MET A 123 -12.40 8.45 8.76
CA MET A 123 -11.49 7.56 8.04
C MET A 123 -10.11 7.49 8.71
N GLY A 124 -9.93 8.13 9.87
CA GLY A 124 -8.68 8.21 10.60
C GLY A 124 -7.76 9.33 10.12
N TRP A 125 -7.76 9.64 8.83
CA TRP A 125 -7.02 10.74 8.23
C TRP A 125 -7.90 11.92 7.80
N GLY A 126 -9.23 11.76 7.88
CA GLY A 126 -10.20 12.76 7.49
C GLY A 126 -11.64 12.29 7.65
N MET A 127 -12.55 13.23 7.51
CA MET A 127 -13.99 13.03 7.69
C MET A 127 -14.71 12.82 6.37
N TYR A 128 -15.48 11.74 6.28
CA TYR A 128 -16.36 11.46 5.15
C TYR A 128 -17.64 12.30 5.20
N ASN A 129 -17.93 12.97 4.10
CA ASN A 129 -19.15 13.77 3.94
C ASN A 129 -20.21 12.95 3.18
N ILE A 130 -21.31 12.61 3.83
CA ILE A 130 -22.37 11.79 3.26
C ILE A 130 -23.13 12.47 2.10
N THR A 131 -23.09 13.79 2.01
CA THR A 131 -23.78 14.54 0.92
C THR A 131 -22.96 14.60 -0.34
N THR A 132 -21.63 14.82 -0.20
CA THR A 132 -20.73 14.97 -1.35
C THR A 132 -19.99 13.69 -1.70
N HIS A 133 -20.03 12.69 -0.83
CA HIS A 133 -19.29 11.45 -0.91
C HIS A 133 -17.76 11.62 -0.98
N ASN A 134 -17.26 12.75 -0.45
CA ASN A 134 -15.83 13.03 -0.35
C ASN A 134 -15.34 12.79 1.07
N VAL A 135 -14.05 12.49 1.20
CA VAL A 135 -13.34 12.57 2.48
C VAL A 135 -12.50 13.83 2.49
N LEU A 136 -12.59 14.63 3.56
CA LEU A 136 -11.77 15.82 3.76
C LEU A 136 -10.78 15.55 4.89
N GLY A 137 -9.49 15.70 4.57
CA GLY A 137 -8.40 15.48 5.50
C GLY A 137 -8.36 16.51 6.61
N ASP A 138 -8.26 16.03 7.85
CA ASP A 138 -8.26 16.85 9.07
C ASP A 138 -6.99 16.66 9.92
N SER A 139 -6.10 15.79 9.50
CA SER A 139 -4.92 15.39 10.26
C SER A 139 -3.62 15.68 9.51
N LEU A 140 -2.56 16.03 10.26
CA LEU A 140 -1.19 16.14 9.75
C LEU A 140 -0.33 14.99 10.27
N TYR A 141 0.70 14.67 9.54
CA TYR A 141 1.60 13.57 9.86
C TYR A 141 3.07 13.96 9.65
N ALA A 142 3.96 13.35 10.46
CA ALA A 142 5.35 13.19 10.11
C ALA A 142 5.55 11.80 9.51
N ILE A 143 6.17 11.71 8.35
CA ILE A 143 6.53 10.45 7.71
C ILE A 143 8.03 10.37 7.51
N LYS A 144 8.62 9.24 7.86
CA LYS A 144 9.95 8.86 7.43
C LYS A 144 9.81 7.97 6.21
N THR A 145 10.45 8.34 5.14
CA THR A 145 10.44 7.60 3.87
C THR A 145 11.35 6.37 3.92
N THR A 146 11.22 5.47 2.98
CA THR A 146 12.05 4.26 2.88
C THR A 146 13.53 4.56 2.67
N ASP A 147 13.89 5.73 2.13
CA ASP A 147 15.26 6.24 2.00
C ASP A 147 15.76 6.95 3.27
N GLY A 148 14.92 7.06 4.32
CA GLY A 148 15.24 7.65 5.61
C GLY A 148 15.00 9.15 5.73
N ALA A 149 14.49 9.82 4.70
CA ALA A 149 14.16 11.25 4.77
C ALA A 149 12.88 11.49 5.59
N TRP A 150 12.83 12.62 6.29
CA TRP A 150 11.65 13.03 7.03
C TRP A 150 10.87 14.10 6.28
N LYS A 151 9.55 13.92 6.22
CA LYS A 151 8.61 14.86 5.60
C LYS A 151 7.42 15.11 6.51
N LYS A 152 6.81 16.30 6.44
CA LYS A 152 5.43 16.49 6.87
C LYS A 152 4.50 16.14 5.73
N LEU A 153 3.35 15.57 6.05
CA LEU A 153 2.40 15.05 5.08
C LEU A 153 0.97 15.39 5.50
N TRP A 154 0.18 15.81 4.53
CA TRP A 154 -1.25 16.04 4.66
C TRP A 154 -2.00 15.34 3.52
N ILE A 155 -2.86 14.40 3.87
CA ILE A 155 -3.84 13.85 2.92
C ILE A 155 -5.02 14.81 2.89
N ARG A 156 -5.13 15.62 1.85
CA ARG A 156 -6.06 16.74 1.78
C ARG A 156 -7.50 16.29 1.54
N SER A 157 -7.69 15.35 0.61
CA SER A 157 -9.03 14.83 0.32
C SER A 157 -8.98 13.55 -0.53
N LEU A 158 -10.07 12.80 -0.49
CA LEU A 158 -10.45 11.83 -1.50
C LEU A 158 -11.73 12.31 -2.15
N THR A 159 -11.66 12.64 -3.44
CA THR A 159 -12.77 13.19 -4.21
C THR A 159 -12.87 12.46 -5.54
N SER A 160 -14.04 11.86 -5.82
CA SER A 160 -14.27 11.13 -7.06
C SER A 160 -13.20 10.07 -7.37
N GLY A 161 -12.73 9.35 -6.36
CA GLY A 161 -11.73 8.30 -6.50
C GLY A 161 -10.29 8.81 -6.61
N THR A 162 -10.06 10.11 -6.48
CA THR A 162 -8.74 10.73 -6.54
C THR A 162 -8.33 11.23 -5.16
N TYR A 163 -7.18 10.78 -4.66
CA TYR A 163 -6.54 11.31 -3.48
C TYR A 163 -5.72 12.54 -3.85
N TYR A 164 -5.89 13.61 -3.08
CA TYR A 164 -5.05 14.81 -3.16
C TYR A 164 -4.25 14.93 -1.87
N PHE A 165 -2.95 15.10 -1.99
CA PHE A 165 -2.08 15.19 -0.82
C PHE A 165 -0.95 16.19 -1.05
N THR A 166 -0.41 16.68 0.06
CA THR A 166 0.70 17.63 0.07
C THR A 166 1.76 17.12 1.03
N PHE A 167 3.02 17.20 0.63
CA PHE A 167 4.14 16.92 1.52
C PHE A 167 5.26 17.95 1.30
N SER A 168 6.09 18.12 2.32
CA SER A 168 7.29 18.98 2.25
C SER A 168 8.31 18.55 3.31
N ASP A 169 9.47 19.14 3.28
CA ASP A 169 10.37 19.10 4.44
C ASP A 169 9.71 19.80 5.63
N PHE A 170 10.17 19.55 6.86
CA PHE A 170 9.54 20.12 8.05
C PHE A 170 9.59 21.64 8.08
N ASP A 171 10.62 22.24 7.47
CA ASP A 171 10.75 23.71 7.34
C ASP A 171 9.87 24.33 6.24
N GLY A 172 9.12 23.49 5.51
CA GLY A 172 8.27 23.90 4.40
C GLY A 172 8.98 23.94 3.04
N SER A 173 10.28 23.68 2.99
CA SER A 173 10.99 23.57 1.70
C SER A 173 10.55 22.32 0.92
N ASN A 174 10.80 22.31 -0.39
CA ASN A 174 10.47 21.19 -1.29
C ASN A 174 9.00 20.77 -1.24
N GLU A 175 8.08 21.72 -1.03
CA GLU A 175 6.65 21.44 -1.02
C GLU A 175 6.17 20.92 -2.36
N GLN A 176 5.41 19.82 -2.32
CA GLN A 176 4.80 19.16 -3.46
C GLN A 176 3.31 18.96 -3.21
N ASN A 177 2.49 19.32 -4.20
CA ASN A 177 1.07 18.99 -4.26
C ASN A 177 0.89 17.88 -5.29
N GLN A 178 0.36 16.74 -4.86
CA GLN A 178 0.28 15.53 -5.68
C GLN A 178 -1.14 14.95 -5.65
N TYR A 179 -1.40 14.05 -6.58
CA TYR A 179 -2.61 13.24 -6.58
C TYR A 179 -2.31 11.79 -6.97
N ALA A 180 -3.15 10.87 -6.50
CA ALA A 180 -3.16 9.45 -6.87
C ALA A 180 -4.59 9.03 -7.25
N GLN A 181 -4.71 8.23 -8.32
CA GLN A 181 -5.98 7.82 -8.90
C GLN A 181 -6.01 6.33 -9.21
#